data_d39cf3148802b4308d4e6eef454ac5fa
#
_entry.id   d39cf3148802b4308d4e6eef454ac5fa
#
_cell.length_a   1.000
_cell.length_b   1.000
_cell.length_c   1.000
_cell.angle_alpha   90.00
_cell.angle_beta   90.00
_cell.angle_gamma   90.00
#
_symmetry.space_group_name_H-M   'P 1'
#
loop_
_entity.id
_entity.type
_entity.pdbx_description
1 polymer ?
#
loop_
_entity_poly.entity_id
_entity_poly.type
_entity_poly.pdbx_seq_one_letter_code
_entity_poly.pdbx_strand_id
1 'polypeptide(L)'
;MLKRTLRSIFFIILMAIVLIPVINLSSCKTVNIRRQSIKLIGHRGAGGISPENTLTAIDSGLAEGADFIEIDIRQTKDGEIIVMHDEKVDRTTNGTGKVQDLTLKQIKSFTITAFSNQDSQLKVPLLQEVLVKFKRLNTRLIIEIKSPEDYPGIVERLIAILKKEKDTKNLLVFSFDKESVAKVKAQLPQVITGIFCIGFENLSSYKNTGASYICPFWASLLYRPSLVEKIHNRNYKILVWTVDQPWAMKYVISKAVDGIITNRPDVFNTLSNLKKQ
;
A
#
# COMPACT_ATOMS: atom_id res chain seq x y z
N MET A 1 -16.83 -18.61 9.84
CA MET A 1 -17.57 -17.41 10.28
C MET A 1 -16.91 -16.70 11.46
N LEU A 2 -16.60 -17.37 12.58
CA LEU A 2 -16.05 -16.74 13.79
C LEU A 2 -14.72 -15.99 13.60
N LYS A 3 -13.79 -16.49 12.77
CA LYS A 3 -12.50 -15.82 12.47
C LYS A 3 -12.63 -14.52 11.66
N ARG A 4 -13.66 -14.39 10.79
CA ARG A 4 -13.95 -13.16 10.04
C ARG A 4 -14.48 -12.05 10.95
N THR A 5 -15.42 -12.40 11.86
CA THR A 5 -16.00 -11.44 12.80
C THR A 5 -14.95 -10.89 13.78
N LEU A 6 -14.02 -11.74 14.26
CA LEU A 6 -12.93 -11.30 15.13
C LEU A 6 -11.96 -10.33 14.41
N ARG A 7 -11.64 -10.55 13.12
CA ARG A 7 -10.77 -9.64 12.35
C ARG A 7 -11.43 -8.27 12.14
N SER A 8 -12.72 -8.23 11.79
CA SER A 8 -13.46 -6.96 11.61
C SER A 8 -13.64 -6.21 12.93
N ILE A 9 -13.92 -6.90 14.02
CA ILE A 9 -14.05 -6.32 15.37
C ILE A 9 -12.68 -5.82 15.86
N PHE A 10 -11.59 -6.55 15.58
CA PHE A 10 -10.23 -6.14 15.92
C PHE A 10 -9.80 -4.87 15.18
N PHE A 11 -10.18 -4.71 13.91
CA PHE A 11 -9.93 -3.48 13.13
C PHE A 11 -10.74 -2.29 13.68
N ILE A 12 -11.98 -2.49 14.11
CA ILE A 12 -12.83 -1.44 14.70
C ILE A 12 -12.33 -1.05 16.10
N ILE A 13 -11.90 -2.00 16.91
CA ILE A 13 -11.34 -1.76 18.25
C ILE A 13 -9.96 -1.08 18.16
N LEU A 14 -9.14 -1.41 17.17
CA LEU A 14 -7.85 -0.75 16.96
C LEU A 14 -8.02 0.73 16.55
N MET A 15 -9.11 1.08 15.87
CA MET A 15 -9.49 2.48 15.59
C MET A 15 -9.98 3.24 16.84
N ALA A 16 -10.52 2.52 17.85
CA ALA A 16 -11.09 3.14 19.06
C ALA A 16 -10.08 3.28 20.23
N ILE A 17 -8.94 2.58 20.21
CA ILE A 17 -7.91 2.65 21.28
C ILE A 17 -6.79 3.64 20.94
N VAL A 18 -7.02 4.62 20.09
CA VAL A 18 -6.17 5.81 20.04
C VAL A 18 -6.63 6.80 21.13
N LEU A 19 -6.67 6.36 22.38
CA LEU A 19 -6.53 7.26 23.52
C LEU A 19 -5.08 7.75 23.51
N ILE A 20 -4.91 8.95 22.95
CA ILE A 20 -3.67 9.71 22.84
C ILE A 20 -3.04 9.80 24.24
N PRO A 21 -1.90 9.18 24.52
CA PRO A 21 -1.10 9.67 25.62
C PRO A 21 -0.68 11.09 25.22
N VAL A 22 -0.96 12.08 26.05
CA VAL A 22 -0.41 13.44 25.91
C VAL A 22 1.10 13.32 26.04
N ILE A 23 1.74 13.07 24.88
CA ILE A 23 3.18 13.05 24.79
C ILE A 23 3.60 14.51 24.86
N ASN A 24 4.35 14.82 25.91
CA ASN A 24 4.96 16.12 26.12
C ASN A 24 5.92 16.40 24.95
N LEU A 25 5.46 17.17 23.96
CA LEU A 25 6.15 17.49 22.70
C LEU A 25 7.33 18.47 22.86
N SER A 26 7.70 18.81 24.13
CA SER A 26 8.71 19.85 24.41
C SER A 26 10.15 19.43 24.11
N SER A 27 10.44 18.20 23.71
CA SER A 27 11.82 17.76 23.43
C SER A 27 12.00 17.19 22.00
N CYS A 28 11.25 17.68 21.03
CA CYS A 28 11.49 17.32 19.65
C CYS A 28 12.76 18.04 19.15
N LYS A 29 13.94 17.43 19.38
CA LYS A 29 15.18 17.83 18.69
C LYS A 29 14.85 17.89 17.20
N THR A 30 15.25 18.97 16.54
CA THR A 30 15.03 19.22 15.11
C THR A 30 15.57 18.03 14.31
N VAL A 31 14.69 17.11 13.87
CA VAL A 31 15.07 15.98 13.04
C VAL A 31 15.39 16.53 11.65
N ASN A 32 16.64 16.44 11.26
CA ASN A 32 17.10 16.90 9.94
C ASN A 32 16.66 15.87 8.91
N ILE A 33 15.49 16.09 8.28
CA ILE A 33 14.93 15.19 7.26
C ILE A 33 15.78 15.36 6.00
N ARG A 34 16.75 14.48 5.78
CA ARG A 34 17.36 14.34 4.47
C ARG A 34 16.36 13.56 3.60
N ARG A 35 15.64 14.25 2.72
CA ARG A 35 14.69 13.63 1.73
C ARG A 35 15.35 12.49 0.93
N GLN A 36 16.67 12.50 0.79
CA GLN A 36 17.43 11.46 0.06
C GLN A 36 17.46 10.09 0.75
N SER A 37 17.08 9.98 2.04
CA SER A 37 17.17 8.72 2.77
C SER A 37 15.82 7.99 2.95
N ILE A 38 14.70 8.70 2.95
CA ILE A 38 13.37 8.12 3.21
C ILE A 38 12.55 8.11 1.94
N LYS A 39 12.05 6.93 1.57
CA LYS A 39 11.20 6.76 0.38
C LYS A 39 9.79 7.25 0.65
N LEU A 40 9.26 8.05 -0.27
CA LEU A 40 7.88 8.48 -0.29
C LEU A 40 7.07 7.55 -1.18
N ILE A 41 6.05 6.91 -0.63
CA ILE A 41 5.19 5.98 -1.35
C ILE A 41 3.77 6.54 -1.40
N GLY A 42 3.25 6.79 -2.61
CA GLY A 42 1.88 7.21 -2.85
C GLY A 42 0.93 6.03 -2.67
N HIS A 43 0.19 5.99 -1.54
CA HIS A 43 -0.79 4.96 -1.20
C HIS A 43 -2.00 5.05 -2.12
N ARG A 44 -2.32 3.96 -2.81
CA ARG A 44 -3.40 3.91 -3.83
C ARG A 44 -3.24 4.98 -4.91
N GLY A 45 -1.96 5.25 -5.30
CA GLY A 45 -1.60 6.39 -6.10
C GLY A 45 -1.27 7.62 -5.24
N ALA A 46 -2.28 8.37 -4.86
CA ALA A 46 -2.29 9.45 -3.87
C ALA A 46 -3.75 9.65 -3.43
N GLY A 47 -4.31 8.64 -2.76
CA GLY A 47 -5.75 8.51 -2.48
C GLY A 47 -6.36 9.61 -1.60
N GLY A 48 -5.55 10.47 -0.99
CA GLY A 48 -6.02 11.62 -0.21
C GLY A 48 -6.13 12.92 -1.00
N ILE A 49 -5.67 12.94 -2.27
CA ILE A 49 -5.72 14.12 -3.15
C ILE A 49 -6.35 13.82 -4.51
N SER A 50 -6.55 12.56 -4.85
CA SER A 50 -7.22 12.10 -6.08
C SER A 50 -8.00 10.83 -5.81
N PRO A 51 -8.97 10.44 -6.67
CA PRO A 51 -9.70 9.19 -6.51
C PRO A 51 -8.77 7.99 -6.41
N GLU A 52 -8.78 7.29 -5.27
CA GLU A 52 -7.88 6.18 -4.97
C GLU A 52 -7.87 5.09 -6.05
N ASN A 53 -6.72 4.44 -6.26
CA ASN A 53 -6.58 3.30 -7.17
C ASN A 53 -6.97 3.60 -8.64
N THR A 54 -6.80 4.85 -9.08
CA THR A 54 -7.02 5.29 -10.46
C THR A 54 -5.72 5.71 -11.13
N LEU A 55 -5.75 5.79 -12.47
CA LEU A 55 -4.61 6.34 -13.22
C LEU A 55 -4.36 7.81 -12.87
N THR A 56 -5.42 8.58 -12.53
CA THR A 56 -5.33 9.97 -12.06
C THR A 56 -4.63 10.06 -10.72
N ALA A 57 -4.97 9.18 -9.76
CA ALA A 57 -4.28 9.16 -8.46
C ALA A 57 -2.79 8.79 -8.60
N ILE A 58 -2.46 7.89 -9.53
CA ILE A 58 -1.07 7.57 -9.88
C ILE A 58 -0.35 8.83 -10.40
N ASP A 59 -0.96 9.58 -11.32
CA ASP A 59 -0.39 10.84 -11.83
C ASP A 59 -0.18 11.87 -10.73
N SER A 60 -1.14 11.99 -9.82
CA SER A 60 -1.03 12.89 -8.67
C SER A 60 0.13 12.48 -7.74
N GLY A 61 0.28 11.19 -7.43
CA GLY A 61 1.40 10.70 -6.64
C GLY A 61 2.76 10.96 -7.30
N LEU A 62 2.84 10.78 -8.62
CA LEU A 62 4.05 11.08 -9.40
C LEU A 62 4.36 12.59 -9.42
N ALA A 63 3.35 13.43 -9.58
CA ALA A 63 3.49 14.89 -9.56
C ALA A 63 4.01 15.39 -8.21
N GLU A 64 3.59 14.75 -7.11
CA GLU A 64 4.12 14.99 -5.77
C GLU A 64 5.50 14.34 -5.52
N GLY A 65 6.11 13.74 -6.54
CA GLY A 65 7.46 13.18 -6.47
C GLY A 65 7.57 11.94 -5.61
N ALA A 66 6.54 11.10 -5.59
CA ALA A 66 6.59 9.79 -4.95
C ALA A 66 7.70 8.93 -5.58
N ASP A 67 8.54 8.33 -4.76
CA ASP A 67 9.57 7.38 -5.19
C ASP A 67 8.94 6.06 -5.68
N PHE A 68 7.85 5.63 -5.05
CA PHE A 68 7.05 4.46 -5.41
C PHE A 68 5.58 4.84 -5.41
N ILE A 69 4.81 4.14 -6.23
CA ILE A 69 3.34 4.14 -6.16
C ILE A 69 2.89 2.78 -5.65
N GLU A 70 1.92 2.78 -4.78
CA GLU A 70 1.27 1.56 -4.31
C GLU A 70 -0.16 1.51 -4.86
N ILE A 71 -0.61 0.31 -5.23
CA ILE A 71 -1.97 0.00 -5.68
C ILE A 71 -2.43 -1.34 -5.10
N ASP A 72 -3.74 -1.47 -4.91
CA ASP A 72 -4.38 -2.72 -4.47
C ASP A 72 -4.96 -3.49 -5.65
N ILE A 73 -4.84 -4.82 -5.65
CA ILE A 73 -5.46 -5.66 -6.68
C ILE A 73 -6.47 -6.65 -6.11
N ARG A 74 -7.53 -6.88 -6.90
CA ARG A 74 -8.55 -7.92 -6.71
C ARG A 74 -8.88 -8.61 -8.01
N GLN A 75 -9.56 -9.75 -7.93
CA GLN A 75 -9.95 -10.54 -9.09
C GLN A 75 -11.46 -10.52 -9.28
N THR A 76 -11.90 -10.27 -10.51
CA THR A 76 -13.32 -10.33 -10.92
C THR A 76 -13.82 -11.77 -11.03
N LYS A 77 -15.15 -11.94 -11.19
CA LYS A 77 -15.80 -13.23 -11.40
C LYS A 77 -15.23 -13.99 -12.61
N ASP A 78 -14.92 -13.29 -13.68
CA ASP A 78 -14.34 -13.83 -14.92
C ASP A 78 -12.81 -13.88 -14.92
N GLY A 79 -12.18 -13.66 -13.74
CA GLY A 79 -10.76 -13.89 -13.51
C GLY A 79 -9.85 -12.73 -13.93
N GLU A 80 -10.38 -11.56 -14.27
CA GLU A 80 -9.54 -10.41 -14.59
C GLU A 80 -9.05 -9.69 -13.33
N ILE A 81 -7.84 -9.14 -13.37
CA ILE A 81 -7.27 -8.41 -12.23
C ILE A 81 -7.54 -6.91 -12.39
N ILE A 82 -8.31 -6.37 -11.46
CA ILE A 82 -8.63 -4.94 -11.37
C ILE A 82 -7.87 -4.28 -10.22
N VAL A 83 -7.78 -2.95 -10.28
CA VAL A 83 -7.15 -2.13 -9.23
C VAL A 83 -8.23 -1.56 -8.32
N MET A 84 -8.36 -2.13 -7.11
CA MET A 84 -9.38 -1.76 -6.13
C MET A 84 -9.01 -2.27 -4.73
N HIS A 85 -9.21 -1.43 -3.71
CA HIS A 85 -8.93 -1.80 -2.32
C HIS A 85 -10.04 -2.66 -1.69
N ASP A 86 -11.30 -2.25 -1.79
CA ASP A 86 -12.40 -2.85 -1.06
C ASP A 86 -12.88 -4.17 -1.71
N GLU A 87 -13.46 -5.04 -0.92
CA GLU A 87 -14.14 -6.24 -1.38
C GLU A 87 -15.36 -5.91 -2.26
N LYS A 88 -16.02 -4.74 -2.00
CA LYS A 88 -17.19 -4.26 -2.72
C LYS A 88 -16.87 -3.00 -3.51
N VAL A 89 -17.55 -2.82 -4.63
CA VAL A 89 -17.41 -1.63 -5.47
C VAL A 89 -18.12 -0.38 -4.91
N ASP A 90 -18.97 -0.55 -3.90
CA ASP A 90 -19.98 0.39 -3.42
C ASP A 90 -19.40 1.74 -2.93
N ARG A 91 -18.25 1.74 -2.27
CA ARG A 91 -17.68 2.97 -1.67
C ARG A 91 -17.07 3.91 -2.70
N THR A 92 -16.47 3.36 -3.73
CA THR A 92 -15.67 4.14 -4.68
C THR A 92 -16.32 4.30 -6.05
N THR A 93 -17.44 3.59 -6.30
CA THR A 93 -18.17 3.66 -7.58
C THR A 93 -19.67 3.86 -7.38
N ASN A 94 -20.38 4.15 -8.48
CA ASN A 94 -21.84 4.16 -8.50
C ASN A 94 -22.46 2.76 -8.65
N GLY A 95 -21.64 1.70 -8.65
CA GLY A 95 -22.08 0.32 -8.68
C GLY A 95 -22.30 -0.27 -7.29
N THR A 96 -22.80 -1.50 -7.24
CA THR A 96 -22.98 -2.24 -5.99
C THR A 96 -22.60 -3.70 -6.17
N GLY A 97 -22.09 -4.34 -5.11
CA GLY A 97 -21.76 -5.75 -5.07
C GLY A 97 -20.28 -6.05 -4.83
N LYS A 98 -20.00 -7.35 -4.62
CA LYS A 98 -18.63 -7.80 -4.41
C LYS A 98 -17.89 -7.94 -5.74
N VAL A 99 -16.63 -7.57 -5.76
CA VAL A 99 -15.75 -7.69 -6.94
C VAL A 99 -15.76 -9.13 -7.49
N GLN A 100 -15.66 -10.13 -6.62
CA GLN A 100 -15.64 -11.54 -7.00
C GLN A 100 -16.94 -12.07 -7.64
N ASP A 101 -18.05 -11.35 -7.48
CA ASP A 101 -19.35 -11.73 -8.01
C ASP A 101 -19.67 -10.99 -9.33
N LEU A 102 -18.86 -9.99 -9.69
CA LEU A 102 -19.03 -9.14 -10.86
C LEU A 102 -18.00 -9.46 -11.95
N THR A 103 -18.47 -9.47 -13.20
CA THR A 103 -17.57 -9.58 -14.37
C THR A 103 -16.85 -8.26 -14.63
N LEU A 104 -15.72 -8.30 -15.33
CA LEU A 104 -15.02 -7.09 -15.77
C LEU A 104 -15.96 -6.14 -16.53
N LYS A 105 -16.81 -6.66 -17.42
CA LYS A 105 -17.78 -5.85 -18.20
C LYS A 105 -18.72 -5.06 -17.29
N GLN A 106 -19.22 -5.69 -16.21
CA GLN A 106 -20.06 -5.02 -15.22
C GLN A 106 -19.28 -3.95 -14.47
N ILE A 107 -18.08 -4.26 -13.97
CA ILE A 107 -17.25 -3.30 -13.23
C ILE A 107 -16.86 -2.10 -14.12
N LYS A 108 -16.50 -2.33 -15.38
CA LYS A 108 -16.17 -1.24 -16.32
C LYS A 108 -17.38 -0.37 -16.70
N SER A 109 -18.62 -0.84 -16.50
CA SER A 109 -19.81 0.00 -16.69
C SER A 109 -19.96 1.04 -15.56
N PHE A 110 -19.47 0.76 -14.37
CA PHE A 110 -19.53 1.69 -13.25
C PHE A 110 -18.58 2.88 -13.44
N THR A 111 -18.91 3.98 -12.79
CA THR A 111 -18.09 5.20 -12.72
C THR A 111 -17.59 5.40 -11.30
N ILE A 112 -16.38 5.92 -11.16
CA ILE A 112 -15.81 6.28 -9.85
C ILE A 112 -16.50 7.57 -9.37
N THR A 113 -16.95 7.57 -8.09
CA THR A 113 -17.71 8.66 -7.49
C THR A 113 -17.10 9.19 -6.19
N ALA A 114 -15.99 8.60 -5.77
CA ALA A 114 -15.48 8.77 -4.40
C ALA A 114 -14.78 10.12 -4.11
N PHE A 115 -14.65 11.05 -5.05
CA PHE A 115 -13.87 12.27 -4.82
C PHE A 115 -14.61 13.58 -5.14
N SER A 116 -15.22 13.69 -6.32
CA SER A 116 -16.01 14.85 -6.73
C SER A 116 -16.92 14.53 -7.90
N ASN A 117 -17.95 15.37 -8.13
CA ASN A 117 -18.84 15.24 -9.29
C ASN A 117 -18.13 15.46 -10.65
N GLN A 118 -16.88 15.91 -10.65
CA GLN A 118 -16.08 16.11 -11.87
C GLN A 118 -15.43 14.81 -12.39
N ASP A 119 -15.39 13.75 -11.58
CA ASP A 119 -14.75 12.47 -11.91
C ASP A 119 -15.69 11.48 -12.64
N SER A 120 -16.82 11.95 -13.15
CA SER A 120 -17.91 11.13 -13.75
C SER A 120 -17.52 10.25 -14.95
N GLN A 121 -16.28 10.39 -15.45
CA GLN A 121 -15.74 9.59 -16.57
C GLN A 121 -14.73 8.52 -16.12
N LEU A 122 -14.27 8.57 -14.86
CA LEU A 122 -13.22 7.64 -14.40
C LEU A 122 -13.79 6.22 -14.22
N LYS A 123 -13.02 5.25 -14.66
CA LYS A 123 -13.36 3.81 -14.57
C LYS A 123 -12.34 3.10 -13.69
N VAL A 124 -12.79 1.99 -13.08
CA VAL A 124 -11.89 1.10 -12.33
C VAL A 124 -10.83 0.55 -13.30
N PRO A 125 -9.53 0.74 -13.03
CA PRO A 125 -8.48 0.27 -13.93
C PRO A 125 -8.33 -1.27 -13.89
N LEU A 126 -7.93 -1.85 -15.01
CA LEU A 126 -7.27 -3.15 -15.05
C LEU A 126 -5.81 -3.00 -14.61
N LEU A 127 -5.23 -4.04 -14.00
CA LEU A 127 -3.80 -4.07 -13.70
C LEU A 127 -2.96 -3.83 -14.97
N GLN A 128 -3.36 -4.40 -16.11
CA GLN A 128 -2.65 -4.20 -17.38
C GLN A 128 -2.58 -2.75 -17.82
N GLU A 129 -3.65 -1.95 -17.59
CA GLU A 129 -3.66 -0.52 -17.91
C GLU A 129 -2.61 0.23 -17.06
N VAL A 130 -2.48 -0.13 -15.78
CA VAL A 130 -1.45 0.42 -14.90
C VAL A 130 -0.05 -0.01 -15.33
N LEU A 131 0.16 -1.30 -15.65
CA LEU A 131 1.47 -1.80 -16.09
C LEU A 131 1.93 -1.11 -17.38
N VAL A 132 1.03 -0.88 -18.35
CA VAL A 132 1.35 -0.12 -19.58
C VAL A 132 1.85 1.29 -19.26
N LYS A 133 1.22 1.97 -18.28
CA LYS A 133 1.66 3.29 -17.83
C LYS A 133 3.06 3.21 -17.21
N PHE A 134 3.33 2.23 -16.35
CA PHE A 134 4.62 2.08 -15.65
C PHE A 134 5.79 1.69 -16.56
N LYS A 135 5.57 1.10 -17.74
CA LYS A 135 6.64 0.83 -18.72
C LYS A 135 7.41 2.08 -19.16
N ARG A 136 6.80 3.25 -19.04
CA ARG A 136 7.38 4.54 -19.47
C ARG A 136 7.92 5.37 -18.30
N LEU A 137 7.83 4.83 -17.07
CA LEU A 137 8.18 5.55 -15.86
C LEU A 137 9.44 4.94 -15.22
N ASN A 138 10.27 5.80 -14.65
CA ASN A 138 11.41 5.37 -13.81
C ASN A 138 11.03 5.34 -12.32
N THR A 139 9.77 5.04 -12.01
CA THR A 139 9.21 4.93 -10.66
C THR A 139 8.85 3.48 -10.39
N ARG A 140 8.93 3.05 -9.14
CA ARG A 140 8.56 1.69 -8.74
C ARG A 140 7.08 1.59 -8.45
N LEU A 141 6.51 0.42 -8.77
CA LEU A 141 5.12 0.06 -8.49
C LEU A 141 5.06 -1.05 -7.45
N ILE A 142 4.41 -0.77 -6.32
CA ILE A 142 4.03 -1.79 -5.34
C ILE A 142 2.61 -2.26 -5.68
N ILE A 143 2.45 -3.54 -5.90
CA ILE A 143 1.18 -4.21 -6.18
C ILE A 143 0.80 -5.01 -4.93
N GLU A 144 -0.22 -4.58 -4.19
CA GLU A 144 -0.72 -5.33 -3.04
C GLU A 144 -1.78 -6.33 -3.45
N ILE A 145 -1.53 -7.62 -3.16
CA ILE A 145 -2.54 -8.68 -3.30
C ILE A 145 -3.46 -8.62 -2.07
N LYS A 146 -4.73 -8.26 -2.29
CA LYS A 146 -5.75 -8.15 -1.22
C LYS A 146 -6.47 -9.48 -1.01
N SER A 147 -6.48 -9.96 0.26
CA SER A 147 -7.30 -11.10 0.71
C SER A 147 -7.30 -12.29 -0.27
N PRO A 148 -6.13 -12.87 -0.63
CA PRO A 148 -6.04 -13.92 -1.65
C PRO A 148 -6.91 -15.14 -1.34
N GLU A 149 -7.25 -15.35 -0.07
CA GLU A 149 -8.18 -16.39 0.39
C GLU A 149 -9.60 -16.23 -0.17
N ASP A 150 -10.00 -15.01 -0.50
CA ASP A 150 -11.32 -14.70 -1.08
C ASP A 150 -11.31 -14.74 -2.64
N TYR A 151 -10.12 -14.83 -3.25
CA TYR A 151 -9.90 -14.77 -4.69
C TYR A 151 -9.03 -15.94 -5.18
N PRO A 152 -9.58 -17.18 -5.24
CA PRO A 152 -8.83 -18.35 -5.68
C PRO A 152 -8.15 -18.11 -7.04
N GLY A 153 -6.84 -18.34 -7.11
CA GLY A 153 -6.07 -18.18 -8.34
C GLY A 153 -5.53 -16.78 -8.62
N ILE A 154 -5.80 -15.77 -7.78
CA ILE A 154 -5.30 -14.40 -8.00
C ILE A 154 -3.76 -14.34 -8.04
N VAL A 155 -3.07 -15.12 -7.19
CA VAL A 155 -1.61 -15.15 -7.14
C VAL A 155 -1.03 -15.72 -8.42
N GLU A 156 -1.57 -16.84 -8.90
CA GLU A 156 -1.17 -17.48 -10.15
C GLU A 156 -1.42 -16.59 -11.36
N ARG A 157 -2.59 -15.92 -11.36
CA ARG A 157 -2.94 -14.97 -12.41
C ARG A 157 -1.98 -13.79 -12.44
N LEU A 158 -1.69 -13.20 -11.28
CA LEU A 158 -0.70 -12.12 -11.18
C LEU A 158 0.67 -12.58 -11.69
N ILE A 159 1.15 -13.73 -11.25
CA ILE A 159 2.42 -14.31 -11.70
C ILE A 159 2.43 -14.48 -13.23
N ALA A 160 1.34 -15.01 -13.81
CA ALA A 160 1.22 -15.19 -15.26
C ALA A 160 1.25 -13.85 -16.03
N ILE A 161 0.66 -12.80 -15.48
CA ILE A 161 0.73 -11.44 -16.04
C ILE A 161 2.17 -10.93 -15.97
N LEU A 162 2.81 -11.00 -14.79
CA LEU A 162 4.16 -10.47 -14.61
C LEU A 162 5.23 -11.24 -15.39
N LYS A 163 5.04 -12.54 -15.65
CA LYS A 163 5.94 -13.34 -16.53
C LYS A 163 5.95 -12.84 -17.98
N LYS A 164 4.89 -12.16 -18.43
CA LYS A 164 4.81 -11.58 -19.78
C LYS A 164 5.47 -10.21 -19.87
N GLU A 165 5.78 -9.58 -18.73
CA GLU A 165 6.48 -8.32 -18.71
C GLU A 165 7.98 -8.52 -18.97
N LYS A 166 8.51 -7.78 -19.96
CA LYS A 166 9.93 -7.86 -20.34
C LYS A 166 10.87 -7.32 -19.26
N ASP A 167 10.41 -6.35 -18.49
CA ASP A 167 11.18 -5.72 -17.41
C ASP A 167 10.30 -5.62 -16.15
N THR A 168 10.69 -6.33 -15.12
CA THR A 168 10.00 -6.35 -13.81
C THR A 168 10.82 -5.68 -12.70
N LYS A 169 11.96 -5.04 -13.01
CA LYS A 169 12.88 -4.46 -12.01
C LYS A 169 12.23 -3.38 -11.12
N ASN A 170 11.23 -2.68 -11.68
CA ASN A 170 10.48 -1.63 -11.00
C ASN A 170 9.16 -2.13 -10.40
N LEU A 171 8.84 -3.42 -10.51
CA LEU A 171 7.64 -4.03 -9.96
C LEU A 171 7.94 -4.71 -8.63
N LEU A 172 7.14 -4.42 -7.63
CA LEU A 172 7.19 -5.02 -6.31
C LEU A 172 5.83 -5.66 -6.01
N VAL A 173 5.81 -6.81 -5.34
CA VAL A 173 4.56 -7.48 -4.96
C VAL A 173 4.51 -7.66 -3.45
N PHE A 174 3.49 -7.10 -2.83
CA PHE A 174 3.30 -7.13 -1.39
C PHE A 174 1.96 -7.78 -1.04
N SER A 175 1.85 -8.33 0.16
CA SER A 175 0.58 -8.84 0.72
C SER A 175 0.66 -8.93 2.24
N PHE A 176 -0.49 -8.98 2.90
CA PHE A 176 -0.62 -9.45 4.28
C PHE A 176 -0.47 -10.97 4.38
N ASP A 177 -0.75 -11.68 3.28
CA ASP A 177 -0.60 -13.13 3.23
C ASP A 177 0.82 -13.53 2.84
N LYS A 178 1.54 -14.08 3.79
CA LYS A 178 2.94 -14.49 3.62
C LYS A 178 3.13 -15.68 2.67
N GLU A 179 2.11 -16.52 2.49
CA GLU A 179 2.16 -17.65 1.55
C GLU A 179 2.12 -17.15 0.11
N SER A 180 1.27 -16.15 -0.19
CA SER A 180 1.25 -15.45 -1.47
C SER A 180 2.60 -14.79 -1.78
N VAL A 181 3.21 -14.12 -0.79
CA VAL A 181 4.52 -13.50 -0.94
C VAL A 181 5.59 -14.53 -1.26
N ALA A 182 5.63 -15.64 -0.52
CA ALA A 182 6.57 -16.74 -0.76
C ALA A 182 6.38 -17.37 -2.15
N LYS A 183 5.13 -17.58 -2.58
CA LYS A 183 4.79 -18.13 -3.89
C LYS A 183 5.22 -17.23 -5.04
N VAL A 184 4.98 -15.93 -4.93
CA VAL A 184 5.45 -14.94 -5.91
C VAL A 184 6.97 -14.97 -5.98
N LYS A 185 7.66 -14.92 -4.83
CA LYS A 185 9.13 -14.92 -4.78
C LYS A 185 9.74 -16.19 -5.37
N ALA A 186 9.15 -17.35 -5.12
CA ALA A 186 9.61 -18.62 -5.67
C ALA A 186 9.49 -18.68 -7.20
N GLN A 187 8.43 -18.12 -7.78
CA GLN A 187 8.18 -18.16 -9.22
C GLN A 187 8.75 -16.98 -10.01
N LEU A 188 9.02 -15.86 -9.33
CA LEU A 188 9.57 -14.62 -9.89
C LEU A 188 10.71 -14.12 -8.98
N PRO A 189 11.86 -14.81 -8.90
CA PRO A 189 12.94 -14.49 -7.96
C PRO A 189 13.51 -13.07 -8.14
N GLN A 190 13.39 -12.48 -9.34
CA GLN A 190 13.82 -11.13 -9.65
C GLN A 190 12.87 -10.05 -9.10
N VAL A 191 11.59 -10.37 -8.82
CA VAL A 191 10.63 -9.43 -8.27
C VAL A 191 10.92 -9.20 -6.78
N ILE A 192 10.92 -7.96 -6.37
CA ILE A 192 11.06 -7.59 -4.96
C ILE A 192 9.71 -7.83 -4.27
N THR A 193 9.75 -8.47 -3.10
CA THR A 193 8.54 -8.79 -2.35
C THR A 193 8.57 -8.17 -0.96
N GLY A 194 7.38 -7.94 -0.37
CA GLY A 194 7.22 -7.40 0.97
C GLY A 194 5.96 -7.91 1.67
N ILE A 195 5.96 -7.81 2.99
CA ILE A 195 4.85 -8.26 3.84
C ILE A 195 4.28 -7.08 4.59
N PHE A 196 3.00 -6.81 4.38
CA PHE A 196 2.22 -5.95 5.25
C PHE A 196 1.88 -6.67 6.56
N CYS A 197 1.95 -5.97 7.68
CA CYS A 197 1.65 -6.53 8.98
C CYS A 197 1.18 -5.45 9.96
N ILE A 198 0.57 -5.86 11.06
CA ILE A 198 0.18 -4.91 12.13
C ILE A 198 1.39 -4.46 12.94
N GLY A 199 2.48 -5.25 12.95
CA GLY A 199 3.73 -4.91 13.63
C GLY A 199 3.88 -5.56 15.02
N PHE A 200 2.97 -6.45 15.38
CA PHE A 200 3.02 -7.23 16.64
C PHE A 200 3.39 -8.69 16.41
N GLU A 201 3.52 -9.12 15.17
CA GLU A 201 3.83 -10.47 14.75
C GLU A 201 5.29 -10.85 15.08
N ASN A 202 5.53 -12.16 15.15
CA ASN A 202 6.88 -12.68 15.29
C ASN A 202 7.65 -12.57 13.95
N LEU A 203 8.68 -11.74 13.90
CA LEU A 203 9.50 -11.54 12.69
C LEU A 203 10.13 -12.83 12.16
N SER A 204 10.34 -13.84 13.00
CA SER A 204 10.88 -15.14 12.56
C SER A 204 9.93 -15.88 11.61
N SER A 205 8.63 -15.59 11.65
CA SER A 205 7.65 -16.19 10.74
C SER A 205 7.81 -15.74 9.29
N TYR A 206 8.61 -14.71 9.02
CA TYR A 206 8.84 -14.16 7.67
C TYR A 206 10.12 -14.69 7.02
N LYS A 207 10.96 -15.45 7.77
CA LYS A 207 12.30 -15.89 7.31
C LYS A 207 12.28 -16.63 5.96
N ASN A 208 11.27 -17.45 5.73
CA ASN A 208 11.19 -18.32 4.54
C ASN A 208 10.32 -17.74 3.41
N THR A 209 9.88 -16.50 3.52
CA THR A 209 9.02 -15.88 2.51
C THR A 209 9.79 -15.26 1.35
N GLY A 210 11.10 -15.02 1.53
CA GLY A 210 11.93 -14.31 0.57
C GLY A 210 11.59 -12.82 0.45
N ALA A 211 10.79 -12.26 1.39
CA ALA A 211 10.48 -10.83 1.43
C ALA A 211 11.75 -10.01 1.66
N SER A 212 11.82 -8.84 1.02
CA SER A 212 12.85 -7.82 1.25
C SER A 212 12.35 -6.69 2.15
N TYR A 213 11.03 -6.53 2.24
CA TYR A 213 10.40 -5.48 3.02
C TYR A 213 9.44 -6.06 4.06
N ILE A 214 9.46 -5.47 5.26
CA ILE A 214 8.42 -5.65 6.29
C ILE A 214 7.72 -4.31 6.47
N CYS A 215 6.39 -4.32 6.35
CA CYS A 215 5.59 -3.11 6.31
C CYS A 215 4.58 -3.08 7.47
N PRO A 216 5.00 -2.68 8.69
CA PRO A 216 4.12 -2.60 9.83
C PRO A 216 3.21 -1.38 9.79
N PHE A 217 2.04 -1.48 10.44
CA PHE A 217 1.21 -0.32 10.75
C PHE A 217 2.01 0.65 11.62
N TRP A 218 2.07 1.92 11.23
CA TRP A 218 2.97 2.91 11.82
C TRP A 218 2.81 3.07 13.34
N ALA A 219 1.57 2.98 13.85
CA ALA A 219 1.32 3.16 15.28
C ALA A 219 1.92 2.04 16.14
N SER A 220 2.26 0.89 15.56
CA SER A 220 2.98 -0.17 16.28
C SER A 220 4.34 0.31 16.81
N LEU A 221 4.96 1.32 16.16
CA LEU A 221 6.23 1.90 16.61
C LEU A 221 6.09 2.68 17.91
N LEU A 222 4.88 3.15 18.28
CA LEU A 222 4.63 3.79 19.57
C LEU A 222 4.79 2.80 20.73
N TYR A 223 4.37 1.56 20.51
CA TYR A 223 4.37 0.50 21.54
C TYR A 223 5.60 -0.41 21.43
N ARG A 224 6.28 -0.40 20.30
CA ARG A 224 7.47 -1.22 20.01
C ARG A 224 8.60 -0.35 19.43
N PRO A 225 9.19 0.55 20.22
CA PRO A 225 10.20 1.53 19.74
C PRO A 225 11.44 0.87 19.12
N SER A 226 11.77 -0.38 19.50
CA SER A 226 12.88 -1.15 18.93
C SER A 226 12.51 -1.95 17.69
N LEU A 227 11.27 -1.83 17.16
CA LEU A 227 10.81 -2.65 16.02
C LEU A 227 11.63 -2.37 14.75
N VAL A 228 11.95 -1.10 14.48
CA VAL A 228 12.77 -0.70 13.31
C VAL A 228 14.13 -1.39 13.35
N GLU A 229 14.85 -1.26 14.48
CA GLU A 229 16.13 -1.91 14.68
C GLU A 229 16.05 -3.45 14.54
N LYS A 230 15.01 -4.07 15.11
CA LYS A 230 14.80 -5.53 15.00
C LYS A 230 14.54 -6.00 13.57
N ILE A 231 13.91 -5.17 12.74
CA ILE A 231 13.67 -5.44 11.32
C ILE A 231 14.99 -5.29 10.55
N HIS A 232 15.74 -4.20 10.76
CA HIS A 232 17.02 -3.96 10.12
C HIS A 232 18.06 -5.03 10.49
N ASN A 233 18.14 -5.44 11.76
CA ASN A 233 19.06 -6.52 12.23
C ASN A 233 18.78 -7.89 11.58
N ARG A 234 17.65 -8.03 10.87
CA ARG A 234 17.32 -9.22 10.07
C ARG A 234 17.48 -8.98 8.57
N ASN A 235 18.14 -7.88 8.19
CA ASN A 235 18.37 -7.47 6.79
C ASN A 235 17.08 -7.21 5.99
N TYR A 236 15.97 -6.85 6.66
CA TYR A 236 14.78 -6.33 5.98
C TYR A 236 14.81 -4.82 5.94
N LYS A 237 14.17 -4.24 4.92
CA LYS A 237 13.78 -2.83 4.89
C LYS A 237 12.40 -2.65 5.49
N ILE A 238 12.14 -1.46 6.03
CA ILE A 238 10.87 -1.13 6.67
C ILE A 238 10.14 0.01 5.95
N LEU A 239 8.90 -0.25 5.49
CA LEU A 239 7.97 0.79 5.05
C LEU A 239 6.80 0.81 6.02
N VAL A 240 6.40 1.98 6.49
CA VAL A 240 5.26 2.09 7.43
C VAL A 240 4.03 2.68 6.75
N TRP A 241 2.84 2.18 7.11
CA TRP A 241 1.54 2.51 6.53
C TRP A 241 0.46 2.73 7.59
N THR A 242 -0.64 3.44 7.35
CA THR A 242 -0.75 4.54 6.43
C THR A 242 -0.53 5.81 7.22
N VAL A 243 0.40 6.65 6.82
CA VAL A 243 0.87 7.80 7.63
C VAL A 243 0.43 9.09 6.95
N ASP A 244 -0.71 9.66 7.35
CA ASP A 244 -1.28 10.84 6.70
C ASP A 244 -1.14 12.12 7.53
N GLN A 245 -1.03 11.98 8.85
CA GLN A 245 -0.96 13.13 9.75
C GLN A 245 0.47 13.70 9.86
N PRO A 246 0.64 15.04 9.81
CA PRO A 246 1.98 15.67 9.87
C PRO A 246 2.80 15.26 11.08
N TRP A 247 2.19 15.13 12.25
CA TRP A 247 2.88 14.73 13.48
C TRP A 247 3.33 13.27 13.44
N ALA A 248 2.50 12.37 12.86
CA ALA A 248 2.84 10.96 12.69
C ALA A 248 3.98 10.79 11.67
N MET A 249 3.97 11.55 10.57
CA MET A 249 5.08 11.58 9.62
C MET A 249 6.38 11.99 10.31
N LYS A 250 6.39 13.10 11.07
CA LYS A 250 7.57 13.53 11.84
C LYS A 250 8.05 12.45 12.81
N TYR A 251 7.12 11.79 13.48
CA TYR A 251 7.43 10.71 14.42
C TYR A 251 8.11 9.53 13.73
N VAL A 252 7.51 8.96 12.67
CA VAL A 252 8.10 7.78 12.01
C VAL A 252 9.42 8.10 11.31
N ILE A 253 9.58 9.32 10.77
CA ILE A 253 10.85 9.81 10.23
C ILE A 253 11.93 9.78 11.30
N SER A 254 11.62 10.19 12.55
CA SER A 254 12.57 10.16 13.67
C SER A 254 13.00 8.75 14.07
N LYS A 255 12.27 7.71 13.62
CA LYS A 255 12.58 6.31 13.90
C LYS A 255 13.45 5.64 12.84
N ALA A 256 13.95 6.40 11.85
CA ALA A 256 14.81 5.90 10.79
C ALA A 256 14.18 4.75 9.97
N VAL A 257 12.88 4.86 9.66
CA VAL A 257 12.22 3.97 8.70
C VAL A 257 12.76 4.20 7.28
N ASP A 258 12.76 3.19 6.41
CA ASP A 258 13.24 3.32 5.03
C ASP A 258 12.23 4.03 4.12
N GLY A 259 10.94 4.03 4.48
CA GLY A 259 9.93 4.76 3.72
C GLY A 259 8.58 4.84 4.41
N ILE A 260 7.74 5.70 3.86
CA ILE A 260 6.40 6.04 4.34
C ILE A 260 5.38 5.84 3.22
N ILE A 261 4.36 5.04 3.49
CA ILE A 261 3.20 4.87 2.62
C ILE A 261 2.10 5.83 3.12
N THR A 262 1.67 6.76 2.25
CA THR A 262 0.74 7.84 2.62
C THR A 262 -0.25 8.16 1.50
N ASN A 263 -1.48 8.51 1.90
CA ASN A 263 -2.47 9.10 0.99
C ASN A 263 -2.15 10.57 0.65
N ARG A 264 -1.26 11.20 1.45
CA ARG A 264 -0.99 12.64 1.42
C ARG A 264 0.50 12.92 1.15
N PRO A 265 1.00 12.58 -0.05
CA PRO A 265 2.38 12.89 -0.43
C PRO A 265 2.69 14.40 -0.42
N ASP A 266 1.68 15.24 -0.69
CA ASP A 266 1.73 16.69 -0.57
C ASP A 266 2.12 17.18 0.84
N VAL A 267 1.54 16.54 1.88
CA VAL A 267 1.86 16.84 3.28
C VAL A 267 3.31 16.49 3.59
N PHE A 268 3.81 15.34 3.11
CA PHE A 268 5.20 14.96 3.29
C PHE A 268 6.15 15.98 2.66
N ASN A 269 5.84 16.46 1.45
CA ASN A 269 6.63 17.49 0.75
C ASN A 269 6.67 18.80 1.52
N THR A 270 5.53 19.27 2.03
CA THR A 270 5.46 20.47 2.86
C THR A 270 6.39 20.36 4.07
N LEU A 271 6.37 19.22 4.77
CA LEU A 271 7.24 18.98 5.92
C LEU A 271 8.73 18.94 5.56
N SER A 272 9.07 18.45 4.36
CA SER A 272 10.45 18.38 3.87
C SER A 272 10.97 19.74 3.38
N ASN A 273 10.09 20.60 2.87
CA ASN A 273 10.45 21.93 2.34
C ASN A 273 10.59 23.00 3.44
N LEU A 274 9.86 22.90 4.56
CA LEU A 274 10.00 23.82 5.72
C LEU A 274 11.42 23.89 6.30
N LYS A 275 12.35 23.03 5.86
CA LYS A 275 13.76 23.00 6.32
C LYS A 275 14.77 23.53 5.32
N LYS A 276 14.30 24.10 4.20
CA LYS A 276 15.18 24.77 3.22
C LYS A 276 15.23 26.30 3.39
N GLN A 277 14.47 26.83 4.34
CA GLN A 277 14.52 28.23 4.81
C GLN A 277 15.22 28.30 6.18
#